data_ecd31ae409206e0611fdaef5ba5a7bff
#
_entry.id   ecd31ae409206e0611fdaef5ba5a7bff
#
_cell.length_a   1.000
_cell.length_b   1.000
_cell.length_c   1.000
_cell.angle_alpha   90.00
_cell.angle_beta   90.00
_cell.angle_gamma   90.00
#
_symmetry.space_group_name_H-M   'P 1'
#
loop_
_entity.id
_entity.type
_entity.pdbx_description
1 polymer ?
#
loop_
_entity_poly.entity_id
_entity_poly.type
_entity_poly.pdbx_seq_one_letter_code
_entity_poly.pdbx_strand_id
1 'polypeptide(L)'
;MKLWLRLIWALVSWRSRSRLHMSDVGIREFRVWPTDLDVFNHMNNGVFLTLLDLGRYDLSLRSGLWQHWKKLGWYPIVVASNITFRKSLLPWQKFQIETKVIGWDSEAFYFEQRFVANSEICAVAVVRIRFLKRVRGIVTPTEVLSESNWDGKEPKLPKWVSDWAKASLLPRLKEPAPSIWN
;
A
#
# COMPACT_ATOMS: atom_id res chain seq x y z
N MET A 1 13.18 6.42 -14.54
CA MET A 1 12.02 7.35 -14.73
C MET A 1 11.64 7.92 -13.37
N LYS A 2 11.57 9.25 -13.24
CA LYS A 2 11.27 9.88 -11.94
C LYS A 2 9.91 9.40 -11.40
N LEU A 3 9.78 9.28 -10.08
CA LEU A 3 8.58 8.76 -9.41
C LEU A 3 7.29 9.48 -9.84
N TRP A 4 7.33 10.81 -9.94
CA TRP A 4 6.14 11.59 -10.31
C TRP A 4 5.63 11.27 -11.73
N LEU A 5 6.51 10.90 -12.67
CA LEU A 5 6.12 10.42 -14.01
C LEU A 5 5.38 9.07 -13.92
N ARG A 6 5.83 8.18 -13.03
CA ARG A 6 5.13 6.92 -12.76
C ARG A 6 3.75 7.15 -12.13
N LEU A 7 3.67 8.12 -11.22
CA LEU A 7 2.40 8.51 -10.61
C LEU A 7 1.44 9.06 -11.67
N ILE A 8 1.86 10.01 -12.50
CA ILE A 8 1.04 10.53 -13.60
C ILE A 8 0.60 9.40 -14.52
N TRP A 9 1.54 8.53 -14.94
CA TRP A 9 1.21 7.39 -15.77
C TRP A 9 0.20 6.45 -15.09
N ALA A 10 0.33 6.22 -13.77
CA ALA A 10 -0.63 5.44 -13.01
C ALA A 10 -2.03 6.10 -13.00
N LEU A 11 -2.07 7.43 -12.78
CA LEU A 11 -3.30 8.23 -12.72
C LEU A 11 -4.00 8.40 -14.07
N VAL A 12 -3.32 8.19 -15.18
CA VAL A 12 -3.91 8.29 -16.53
C VAL A 12 -4.29 6.92 -17.06
N SER A 13 -3.41 5.93 -16.92
CA SER A 13 -3.56 4.61 -17.56
C SER A 13 -4.59 3.69 -16.90
N TRP A 14 -5.08 3.99 -15.68
CA TRP A 14 -6.08 3.12 -15.03
C TRP A 14 -7.40 3.00 -15.81
N ARG A 15 -7.77 4.05 -16.59
CA ARG A 15 -9.02 4.07 -17.37
C ARG A 15 -9.05 3.04 -18.49
N SER A 16 -7.90 2.66 -19.04
CA SER A 16 -7.77 1.64 -20.08
C SER A 16 -7.66 0.22 -19.52
N ARG A 17 -7.71 0.05 -18.20
CA ARG A 17 -7.57 -1.24 -17.53
C ARG A 17 -8.92 -1.75 -17.02
N SER A 18 -9.02 -3.08 -16.84
CA SER A 18 -10.23 -3.73 -16.29
C SER A 18 -10.61 -3.15 -14.93
N ARG A 19 -11.90 -3.05 -14.67
CA ARG A 19 -12.41 -2.73 -13.34
C ARG A 19 -12.05 -3.84 -12.37
N LEU A 20 -11.95 -3.48 -11.11
CA LEU A 20 -11.68 -4.40 -10.01
C LEU A 20 -12.68 -4.14 -8.88
N HIS A 21 -12.91 -5.16 -8.06
CA HIS A 21 -13.47 -5.03 -6.73
C HIS A 21 -12.37 -4.76 -5.71
N MET A 22 -12.71 -4.22 -4.56
CA MET A 22 -11.74 -4.01 -3.48
C MET A 22 -11.19 -5.34 -2.93
N SER A 23 -11.95 -6.43 -3.07
CA SER A 23 -11.55 -7.79 -2.70
C SER A 23 -10.59 -8.47 -3.67
N ASP A 24 -10.45 -7.91 -4.89
CA ASP A 24 -9.59 -8.48 -5.93
C ASP A 24 -8.11 -8.22 -5.66
N VAL A 25 -7.26 -8.97 -6.36
CA VAL A 25 -5.84 -8.69 -6.44
C VAL A 25 -5.58 -7.69 -7.56
N GLY A 26 -5.13 -6.50 -7.19
CA GLY A 26 -4.64 -5.51 -8.16
C GLY A 26 -3.23 -5.86 -8.59
N ILE A 27 -3.00 -6.09 -9.89
CA ILE A 27 -1.67 -6.37 -10.43
C ILE A 27 -1.25 -5.20 -11.30
N ARG A 28 -0.04 -4.68 -11.08
CA ARG A 28 0.53 -3.62 -11.91
C ARG A 28 1.98 -3.90 -12.26
N GLU A 29 2.30 -3.78 -13.55
CA GLU A 29 3.64 -4.01 -14.07
C GLU A 29 4.50 -2.75 -14.01
N PHE A 30 5.77 -2.95 -13.73
CA PHE A 30 6.82 -1.94 -13.68
C PHE A 30 8.12 -2.46 -14.29
N ARG A 31 9.07 -1.54 -14.45
CA ARG A 31 10.46 -1.84 -14.81
C ARG A 31 11.39 -1.07 -13.88
N VAL A 32 12.48 -1.69 -13.48
CA VAL A 32 13.56 -1.02 -12.75
C VAL A 32 14.29 -0.07 -13.69
N TRP A 33 14.41 1.18 -13.30
CA TRP A 33 15.13 2.21 -14.05
C TRP A 33 16.45 2.53 -13.36
N PRO A 34 17.48 3.07 -14.08
CA PRO A 34 18.75 3.46 -13.46
C PRO A 34 18.58 4.42 -12.27
N THR A 35 17.54 5.26 -12.30
CA THR A 35 17.20 6.17 -11.20
C THR A 35 16.62 5.48 -9.96
N ASP A 36 16.37 4.19 -10.03
CA ASP A 36 15.85 3.40 -8.91
C ASP A 36 16.96 2.66 -8.16
N LEU A 37 18.18 2.68 -8.70
CA LEU A 37 19.29 1.87 -8.20
C LEU A 37 20.02 2.53 -7.03
N ASP A 38 20.58 1.71 -6.18
CA ASP A 38 21.55 2.06 -5.15
C ASP A 38 23.00 1.91 -5.65
N VAL A 39 23.94 2.10 -4.73
CA VAL A 39 25.38 1.98 -5.02
C VAL A 39 25.82 0.54 -5.36
N PHE A 40 25.01 -0.45 -5.05
CA PHE A 40 25.24 -1.86 -5.37
C PHE A 40 24.57 -2.31 -6.67
N ASN A 41 24.03 -1.36 -7.44
CA ASN A 41 23.34 -1.61 -8.70
C ASN A 41 22.07 -2.49 -8.54
N HIS A 42 21.42 -2.41 -7.40
CA HIS A 42 20.13 -3.04 -7.11
C HIS A 42 19.07 -1.97 -6.88
N MET A 43 17.79 -2.32 -7.04
CA MET A 43 16.71 -1.39 -6.71
C MET A 43 16.79 -1.00 -5.23
N ASN A 44 16.89 0.31 -4.97
CA ASN A 44 16.99 0.88 -3.64
C ASN A 44 15.75 0.53 -2.79
N ASN A 45 15.95 0.21 -1.51
CA ASN A 45 14.88 -0.19 -0.59
C ASN A 45 13.79 0.90 -0.44
N GLY A 46 14.16 2.18 -0.48
CA GLY A 46 13.19 3.28 -0.44
C GLY A 46 12.28 3.33 -1.68
N VAL A 47 12.79 2.88 -2.84
CA VAL A 47 11.99 2.79 -4.07
C VAL A 47 10.91 1.72 -3.94
N PHE A 48 11.19 0.58 -3.29
CA PHE A 48 10.15 -0.41 -3.00
C PHE A 48 8.99 0.22 -2.25
N LEU A 49 9.26 0.92 -1.14
CA LEU A 49 8.21 1.57 -0.34
C LEU A 49 7.39 2.57 -1.15
N THR A 50 8.06 3.35 -1.99
CA THR A 50 7.41 4.34 -2.85
C THR A 50 6.50 3.70 -3.91
N LEU A 51 6.93 2.58 -4.49
CA LEU A 51 6.15 1.87 -5.50
C LEU A 51 4.93 1.15 -4.92
N LEU A 52 4.93 0.82 -3.62
CA LEU A 52 3.75 0.28 -2.93
C LEU A 52 2.56 1.25 -3.03
N ASP A 53 2.80 2.57 -2.96
CA ASP A 53 1.74 3.58 -3.13
C ASP A 53 1.06 3.43 -4.49
N LEU A 54 1.84 3.24 -5.56
CA LEU A 54 1.30 3.12 -6.91
C LEU A 54 0.42 1.88 -7.08
N GLY A 55 0.77 0.76 -6.44
CA GLY A 55 -0.06 -0.45 -6.41
C GLY A 55 -1.41 -0.20 -5.72
N ARG A 56 -1.40 0.49 -4.58
CA ARG A 56 -2.63 0.84 -3.84
C ARG A 56 -3.48 1.86 -4.59
N TYR A 57 -2.87 2.86 -5.23
CA TYR A 57 -3.60 3.81 -6.09
C TYR A 57 -4.25 3.09 -7.27
N ASP A 58 -3.55 2.15 -7.93
CA ASP A 58 -4.13 1.38 -9.04
C ASP A 58 -5.38 0.61 -8.61
N LEU A 59 -5.32 -0.12 -7.50
CA LEU A 59 -6.47 -0.85 -6.95
C LEU A 59 -7.62 0.12 -6.60
N SER A 60 -7.34 1.20 -5.88
CA SER A 60 -8.36 2.17 -5.46
C SER A 60 -9.01 2.90 -6.63
N LEU A 61 -8.26 3.23 -7.69
CA LEU A 61 -8.78 3.87 -8.89
C LEU A 61 -9.64 2.92 -9.72
N ARG A 62 -9.19 1.68 -9.91
CA ARG A 62 -9.89 0.67 -10.70
C ARG A 62 -11.14 0.14 -10.02
N SER A 63 -11.18 0.12 -8.69
CA SER A 63 -12.38 -0.21 -7.92
C SER A 63 -13.40 0.95 -7.84
N GLY A 64 -13.03 2.15 -8.29
CA GLY A 64 -13.88 3.34 -8.19
C GLY A 64 -13.90 4.00 -6.80
N LEU A 65 -13.27 3.37 -5.81
CA LEU A 65 -13.30 3.84 -4.41
C LEU A 65 -12.56 5.16 -4.22
N TRP A 66 -11.48 5.40 -4.98
CA TRP A 66 -10.75 6.66 -4.90
C TRP A 66 -11.64 7.89 -5.16
N GLN A 67 -12.47 7.84 -6.23
CA GLN A 67 -13.37 8.93 -6.57
C GLN A 67 -14.47 9.11 -5.52
N HIS A 68 -14.94 8.00 -4.97
CA HIS A 68 -15.96 7.99 -3.94
C HIS A 68 -15.45 8.61 -2.65
N TRP A 69 -14.31 8.15 -2.13
CA TRP A 69 -13.68 8.71 -0.93
C TRP A 69 -13.35 10.19 -1.09
N LYS A 70 -12.88 10.60 -2.28
CA LYS A 70 -12.61 12.02 -2.58
C LYS A 70 -13.88 12.88 -2.46
N LYS A 71 -15.04 12.39 -2.91
CA LYS A 71 -16.33 13.09 -2.76
C LYS A 71 -16.74 13.24 -1.30
N LEU A 72 -16.50 12.23 -0.48
CA LEU A 72 -16.75 12.26 0.97
C LEU A 72 -15.72 13.08 1.75
N GLY A 73 -14.68 13.57 1.11
CA GLY A 73 -13.58 14.28 1.76
C GLY A 73 -12.68 13.36 2.59
N TRP A 74 -12.65 12.07 2.27
CA TRP A 74 -11.81 11.07 2.93
C TRP A 74 -10.50 10.85 2.17
N TYR A 75 -9.45 10.52 2.91
CA TYR A 75 -8.18 10.17 2.32
C TYR A 75 -7.43 9.13 3.16
N PRO A 76 -6.78 8.15 2.51
CA PRO A 76 -5.98 7.16 3.20
C PRO A 76 -4.61 7.72 3.60
N ILE A 77 -4.13 7.30 4.78
CA ILE A 77 -2.76 7.53 5.23
C ILE A 77 -2.10 6.23 5.62
N VAL A 78 -0.85 6.06 5.28
CA VAL A 78 -0.02 4.96 5.79
C VAL A 78 0.42 5.30 7.21
N VAL A 79 0.13 4.42 8.17
CA VAL A 79 0.52 4.59 9.58
C VAL A 79 1.63 3.63 10.01
N ALA A 80 1.77 2.50 9.32
CA ALA A 80 2.87 1.58 9.51
C ALA A 80 3.08 0.72 8.26
N SER A 81 4.30 0.28 8.02
CA SER A 81 4.63 -0.70 6.99
C SER A 81 5.72 -1.64 7.48
N ASN A 82 5.55 -2.90 7.11
CA ASN A 82 6.55 -3.95 7.30
C ASN A 82 6.90 -4.48 5.92
N ILE A 83 8.17 -4.57 5.57
CA ILE A 83 8.63 -5.13 4.30
C ILE A 83 9.75 -6.12 4.55
N THR A 84 9.67 -7.26 3.87
CA THR A 84 10.70 -8.29 3.85
C THR A 84 11.23 -8.44 2.44
N PHE A 85 12.53 -8.32 2.27
CA PHE A 85 13.24 -8.48 1.02
C PHE A 85 13.83 -9.89 0.92
N ARG A 86 13.61 -10.54 -0.22
CA ARG A 86 14.14 -11.88 -0.49
C ARG A 86 15.15 -11.89 -1.64
N LYS A 87 14.89 -11.10 -2.68
CA LYS A 87 15.69 -11.09 -3.91
C LYS A 87 15.77 -9.67 -4.46
N SER A 88 16.97 -9.27 -4.87
CA SER A 88 17.18 -7.96 -5.49
C SER A 88 16.52 -7.88 -6.86
N LEU A 89 15.98 -6.71 -7.18
CA LEU A 89 15.55 -6.35 -8.52
C LEU A 89 16.68 -5.60 -9.23
N LEU A 90 17.05 -6.09 -10.41
CA LEU A 90 18.20 -5.64 -11.18
C LEU A 90 17.83 -4.55 -12.20
N PRO A 91 18.80 -3.79 -12.74
CA PRO A 91 18.56 -2.80 -13.76
C PRO A 91 17.75 -3.35 -14.94
N TRP A 92 16.76 -2.58 -15.39
CA TRP A 92 15.89 -2.89 -16.53
C TRP A 92 14.98 -4.11 -16.35
N GLN A 93 15.07 -4.82 -15.24
CA GLN A 93 14.21 -5.96 -14.93
C GLN A 93 12.75 -5.54 -14.90
N LYS A 94 11.87 -6.31 -15.55
CA LYS A 94 10.43 -6.19 -15.42
C LYS A 94 9.98 -6.90 -14.13
N PHE A 95 9.03 -6.31 -13.44
CA PHE A 95 8.39 -6.90 -12.27
C PHE A 95 6.96 -6.40 -12.17
N GLN A 96 6.15 -7.08 -11.38
CA GLN A 96 4.80 -6.66 -11.06
C GLN A 96 4.64 -6.46 -9.55
N ILE A 97 3.73 -5.57 -9.19
CA ILE A 97 3.27 -5.41 -7.82
C ILE A 97 1.85 -5.95 -7.77
N GLU A 98 1.67 -6.97 -6.95
CA GLU A 98 0.36 -7.53 -6.60
C GLU A 98 -0.09 -6.86 -5.31
N THR A 99 -1.31 -6.36 -5.27
CA THR A 99 -1.88 -5.63 -4.12
C THR A 99 -3.20 -6.24 -3.72
N LYS A 100 -3.36 -6.62 -2.47
CA LYS A 100 -4.58 -7.22 -1.93
C LYS A 100 -4.90 -6.67 -0.54
N VAL A 101 -6.17 -6.44 -0.25
CA VAL A 101 -6.66 -6.24 1.12
C VAL A 101 -6.67 -7.59 1.82
N ILE A 102 -5.96 -7.71 2.94
CA ILE A 102 -5.86 -8.95 3.72
C ILE A 102 -6.68 -8.92 5.01
N GLY A 103 -7.32 -7.80 5.32
CA GLY A 103 -8.20 -7.62 6.46
C GLY A 103 -8.18 -6.21 7.01
N TRP A 104 -8.86 -6.04 8.13
CA TRP A 104 -8.93 -4.79 8.89
C TRP A 104 -9.10 -5.08 10.38
N ASP A 105 -8.83 -4.10 11.20
CA ASP A 105 -9.20 -4.05 12.62
C ASP A 105 -10.21 -2.92 12.86
N SER A 106 -10.43 -2.51 14.10
CA SER A 106 -11.33 -1.40 14.43
C SER A 106 -10.87 -0.03 13.93
N GLU A 107 -9.61 0.12 13.50
CA GLU A 107 -8.99 1.41 13.18
C GLU A 107 -8.39 1.50 11.79
N ALA A 108 -8.01 0.38 11.17
CA ALA A 108 -7.19 0.37 9.97
C ALA A 108 -7.45 -0.82 9.06
N PHE A 109 -7.18 -0.62 7.76
CA PHE A 109 -7.06 -1.68 6.76
C PHE A 109 -5.63 -2.16 6.65
N TYR A 110 -5.46 -3.43 6.26
CA TYR A 110 -4.17 -4.06 6.00
C TYR A 110 -4.10 -4.52 4.55
N PHE A 111 -3.05 -4.09 3.86
CA PHE A 111 -2.76 -4.49 2.49
C PHE A 111 -1.51 -5.35 2.48
N GLU A 112 -1.58 -6.52 1.85
CA GLU A 112 -0.39 -7.26 1.46
C GLU A 112 -0.03 -6.86 0.04
N GLN A 113 1.26 -6.59 -0.19
CA GLN A 113 1.77 -6.24 -1.50
C GLN A 113 3.04 -7.05 -1.78
N ARG A 114 3.07 -7.68 -2.95
CA ARG A 114 4.17 -8.55 -3.39
C ARG A 114 4.84 -7.97 -4.60
N PHE A 115 6.16 -7.94 -4.59
CA PHE A 115 6.97 -7.68 -5.77
C PHE A 115 7.34 -9.01 -6.39
N VAL A 116 6.89 -9.23 -7.62
CA VAL A 116 7.07 -10.51 -8.32
C VAL A 116 7.81 -10.26 -9.62
N ALA A 117 8.90 -10.99 -9.85
CA ALA A 117 9.67 -10.96 -11.09
C ALA A 117 10.06 -12.40 -11.48
N ASN A 118 9.92 -12.74 -12.76
CA ASN A 118 10.19 -14.09 -13.27
C ASN A 118 9.46 -15.19 -12.47
N SER A 119 8.19 -14.93 -12.10
CA SER A 119 7.36 -15.82 -11.28
C SER A 119 7.88 -16.05 -9.84
N GLU A 120 8.85 -15.28 -9.40
CA GLU A 120 9.39 -15.37 -8.02
C GLU A 120 9.06 -14.12 -7.21
N ILE A 121 8.76 -14.33 -5.92
CA ILE A 121 8.56 -13.22 -4.98
C ILE A 121 9.93 -12.63 -4.62
N CYS A 122 10.12 -11.35 -4.93
CA CYS A 122 11.33 -10.59 -4.60
C CYS A 122 11.21 -9.86 -3.25
N ALA A 123 10.02 -9.36 -2.94
CA ALA A 123 9.72 -8.74 -1.64
C ALA A 123 8.23 -8.89 -1.33
N VAL A 124 7.92 -8.90 -0.03
CA VAL A 124 6.53 -8.85 0.49
C VAL A 124 6.43 -7.73 1.49
N ALA A 125 5.39 -6.92 1.38
CA ALA A 125 5.09 -5.88 2.35
C ALA A 125 3.68 -6.04 2.92
N VAL A 126 3.51 -5.72 4.20
CA VAL A 126 2.21 -5.46 4.81
C VAL A 126 2.15 -3.98 5.20
N VAL A 127 1.11 -3.30 4.75
CA VAL A 127 0.91 -1.86 4.96
C VAL A 127 -0.38 -1.64 5.73
N ARG A 128 -0.28 -0.94 6.87
CA ARG A 128 -1.40 -0.52 7.71
C ARG A 128 -1.85 0.86 7.29
N ILE A 129 -3.14 1.02 6.96
CA ILE A 129 -3.72 2.26 6.43
C ILE A 129 -4.92 2.67 7.25
N ARG A 130 -4.93 3.93 7.69
CA ARG A 130 -6.09 4.59 8.28
C ARG A 130 -6.70 5.58 7.29
N PHE A 131 -7.98 5.87 7.47
CA PHE A 131 -8.66 6.90 6.72
C PHE A 131 -8.95 8.10 7.61
N LEU A 132 -8.72 9.30 7.07
CA LEU A 132 -9.00 10.57 7.75
C LEU A 132 -9.99 11.40 6.95
N LYS A 133 -10.75 12.25 7.66
CA LYS A 133 -11.61 13.30 7.09
C LYS A 133 -10.81 14.59 6.91
N ARG A 134 -11.00 15.30 5.81
CA ARG A 134 -10.28 16.57 5.54
C ARG A 134 -10.52 17.63 6.61
N VAL A 135 -11.73 17.72 7.12
CA VAL A 135 -12.08 18.78 8.09
C VAL A 135 -11.60 18.44 9.50
N ARG A 136 -11.60 17.21 9.91
CA ARG A 136 -11.05 16.61 11.15
C ARG A 136 -11.79 15.31 11.43
N GLY A 137 -11.07 14.31 11.86
CA GLY A 137 -11.64 13.04 12.33
C GLY A 137 -11.05 11.83 11.62
N ILE A 138 -11.28 10.69 12.22
CA ILE A 138 -10.92 9.38 11.74
C ILE A 138 -12.15 8.79 11.06
N VAL A 139 -11.96 8.03 10.00
CA VAL A 139 -12.98 7.21 9.38
C VAL A 139 -12.69 5.77 9.74
N THR A 140 -13.64 5.11 10.38
CA THR A 140 -13.47 3.70 10.76
C THR A 140 -13.54 2.78 9.54
N PRO A 141 -12.93 1.58 9.60
CA PRO A 141 -13.11 0.58 8.54
C PRO A 141 -14.57 0.25 8.27
N THR A 142 -15.43 0.20 9.28
CA THR A 142 -16.87 -0.01 9.12
C THR A 142 -17.53 1.08 8.26
N GLU A 143 -17.20 2.36 8.48
CA GLU A 143 -17.67 3.47 7.64
C GLU A 143 -17.16 3.33 6.19
N VAL A 144 -15.88 2.96 6.00
CA VAL A 144 -15.32 2.76 4.64
C VAL A 144 -16.02 1.60 3.93
N LEU A 145 -16.31 0.51 4.62
CA LEU A 145 -16.95 -0.67 4.06
C LEU A 145 -18.41 -0.40 3.68
N SER A 146 -19.16 0.35 4.51
CA SER A 146 -20.55 0.71 4.19
C SER A 146 -20.66 1.56 2.92
N GLU A 147 -19.62 2.33 2.60
CA GLU A 147 -19.51 3.15 1.41
C GLU A 147 -18.77 2.45 0.25
N SER A 148 -18.27 1.24 0.48
CA SER A 148 -17.66 0.39 -0.54
C SER A 148 -18.64 -0.71 -0.92
N ASN A 149 -18.63 -1.15 -2.17
CA ASN A 149 -19.37 -2.33 -2.59
C ASN A 149 -18.58 -3.60 -2.20
N TRP A 150 -18.21 -3.72 -0.91
CA TRP A 150 -17.55 -4.93 -0.42
C TRP A 150 -18.60 -6.04 -0.34
N ASP A 151 -18.47 -7.05 -1.20
CA ASP A 151 -19.34 -8.21 -1.31
C ASP A 151 -18.68 -9.51 -0.83
N GLY A 152 -17.39 -9.43 -0.48
CA GLY A 152 -16.61 -10.56 0.01
C GLY A 152 -16.85 -10.85 1.49
N LYS A 153 -16.51 -12.10 1.89
CA LYS A 153 -16.39 -12.42 3.31
C LYS A 153 -15.27 -11.57 3.93
N GLU A 154 -15.46 -11.18 5.19
CA GLU A 154 -14.40 -10.51 5.95
C GLU A 154 -13.14 -11.39 5.98
N PRO A 155 -12.01 -10.92 5.44
CA PRO A 155 -10.78 -11.69 5.48
C PRO A 155 -10.29 -11.80 6.93
N LYS A 156 -9.97 -13.00 7.36
CA LYS A 156 -9.39 -13.22 8.69
C LYS A 156 -7.95 -12.72 8.69
N LEU A 157 -7.71 -11.63 9.40
CA LEU A 157 -6.38 -11.03 9.53
C LEU A 157 -5.40 -12.05 10.16
N PRO A 158 -4.24 -12.32 9.54
CA PRO A 158 -3.25 -13.23 10.11
C PRO A 158 -2.79 -12.76 11.50
N LYS A 159 -2.65 -13.69 12.43
CA LYS A 159 -2.29 -13.38 13.84
C LYS A 159 -1.02 -12.52 13.93
N TRP A 160 0.02 -12.85 13.17
CA TRP A 160 1.29 -12.10 13.20
C TRP A 160 1.11 -10.63 12.75
N VAL A 161 0.18 -10.34 11.83
CA VAL A 161 -0.13 -8.98 11.40
C VAL A 161 -0.77 -8.19 12.54
N SER A 162 -1.70 -8.81 13.27
CA SER A 162 -2.33 -8.19 14.45
C SER A 162 -1.30 -7.94 15.57
N ASP A 163 -0.40 -8.88 15.80
CA ASP A 163 0.65 -8.77 16.81
C ASP A 163 1.66 -7.66 16.43
N TRP A 164 2.09 -7.63 15.16
CA TRP A 164 2.93 -6.56 14.62
C TRP A 164 2.26 -5.19 14.72
N ALA A 165 0.98 -5.08 14.39
CA ALA A 165 0.26 -3.82 14.46
C ALA A 165 0.26 -3.25 15.87
N LYS A 166 0.09 -4.09 16.89
CA LYS A 166 0.17 -3.69 18.31
C LYS A 166 1.59 -3.27 18.69
N ALA A 167 2.60 -4.06 18.27
CA ALA A 167 4.00 -3.80 18.59
C ALA A 167 4.55 -2.54 17.89
N SER A 168 3.95 -2.11 16.77
CA SER A 168 4.37 -0.92 16.00
C SER A 168 3.70 0.39 16.45
N LEU A 169 2.92 0.37 17.55
CA LEU A 169 2.29 1.58 18.06
C LEU A 169 3.35 2.49 18.68
N LEU A 170 3.37 3.74 18.21
CA LEU A 170 4.20 4.78 18.83
C LEU A 170 3.49 5.39 20.05
N PRO A 171 4.25 5.95 21.01
CA PRO A 171 3.69 6.74 22.09
C PRO A 171 2.79 7.86 21.59
N ARG A 172 1.89 8.35 22.43
CA ARG A 172 1.01 9.48 22.08
C ARG A 172 1.85 10.70 21.72
N LEU A 173 1.43 11.46 20.69
CA LEU A 173 2.16 12.62 20.15
C LEU A 173 2.53 13.71 21.17
N LYS A 174 1.92 13.70 22.37
CA LYS A 174 2.18 14.69 23.43
C LYS A 174 3.27 14.26 24.42
N GLU A 175 3.74 13.03 24.31
CA GLU A 175 4.83 12.53 25.16
C GLU A 175 6.17 12.91 24.51
N PRO A 176 7.10 13.52 25.25
CA PRO A 176 8.42 13.81 24.72
C PRO A 176 9.13 12.49 24.36
N ALA A 177 9.83 12.49 23.24
CA ALA A 177 10.66 11.36 22.87
C ALA A 177 11.78 11.19 23.89
N PRO A 178 12.17 9.96 24.26
CA PRO A 178 13.35 9.75 25.12
C PRO A 178 14.58 10.35 24.44
N SER A 179 15.40 11.04 25.22
CA SER A 179 16.63 11.68 24.72
C SER A 179 17.77 10.68 24.47
N ILE A 180 17.65 9.47 24.98
CA ILE A 180 18.64 8.40 24.85
C ILE A 180 17.94 7.09 24.43
N TRP A 181 18.65 6.29 23.68
CA TRP A 181 18.24 4.93 23.32
C TRP A 181 18.66 3.99 24.46
N ASN A 182 17.70 3.34 25.11
CA ASN A 182 17.94 2.32 26.13
C ASN A 182 17.94 0.93 25.50
#